data_4b60d4d48891b765fb123100a209e2dd
#
_entry.id   4b60d4d48891b765fb123100a209e2dd
#
_cell.length_a   1.000
_cell.length_b   1.000
_cell.length_c   1.000
_cell.angle_alpha   90.00
_cell.angle_beta   90.00
_cell.angle_gamma   90.00
#
_symmetry.space_group_name_H-M   'P 1'
#
loop_
_entity.id
_entity.type
_entity.pdbx_description
1 polymer ?
#
loop_
_entity_poly.entity_id
_entity_poly.type
_entity_poly.pdbx_seq_one_letter_code
_entity_poly.pdbx_strand_id
1 'polypeptide(L)'
;MASSIRMKVEKLPTHFINTKINSEVYKQFQIRCKQQNIPMNVVIEAFARQYASGRYELEEKDIVKWENDSSEGSVLSTAINKDVYVKFKEVVVEQEFYVKHVLTAFAEDYGKRKLVLEFIEDDM
;
A
#
# COMPACT_ATOMS: atom_id res chain seq x y z
N MET A 1 -5.30 -25.15 38.03
CA MET A 1 -5.05 -24.89 37.45
C MET A 1 -5.33 -24.23 36.71
N ALA A 2 -5.42 -23.77 36.73
CA ALA A 2 -5.62 -23.21 36.03
C ALA A 2 -5.32 -23.06 35.09
N SER A 3 -5.42 -23.33 34.79
CA SER A 3 -5.05 -23.27 33.98
C SER A 3 -4.89 -22.47 33.39
N SER A 4 -4.50 -22.34 33.21
CA SER A 4 -3.98 -21.48 32.61
C SER A 4 -4.03 -21.53 31.28
N ILE A 5 -5.04 -21.49 30.77
CA ILE A 5 -5.13 -21.33 29.43
C ILE A 5 -4.93 -19.93 29.12
N ARG A 6 -3.85 -19.66 28.53
CA ARG A 6 -3.60 -18.42 28.17
C ARG A 6 -3.83 -18.37 26.75
N MET A 7 -4.69 -17.52 26.30
CA MET A 7 -4.83 -17.27 24.92
C MET A 7 -3.71 -16.41 24.51
N LYS A 8 -2.82 -17.01 23.83
CA LYS A 8 -1.74 -16.25 23.33
C LYS A 8 -2.14 -15.79 21.96
N VAL A 9 -2.41 -14.54 21.82
CA VAL A 9 -2.69 -13.98 20.51
C VAL A 9 -1.38 -13.66 19.87
N GLU A 10 -1.00 -14.43 18.89
CA GLU A 10 0.21 -14.13 18.16
C GLU A 10 -0.11 -13.14 17.10
N LYS A 11 0.58 -12.04 17.13
CA LYS A 11 0.43 -11.06 16.07
C LYS A 11 1.24 -11.54 14.89
N LEU A 12 0.65 -11.46 13.71
CA LEU A 12 1.39 -11.75 12.51
C LEU A 12 2.47 -10.69 12.35
N PRO A 13 3.64 -11.08 11.84
CA PRO A 13 4.70 -10.11 11.63
C PRO A 13 4.25 -9.01 10.67
N THR A 14 4.55 -7.78 11.02
CA THR A 14 4.22 -6.65 10.17
C THR A 14 5.47 -5.88 9.81
N HIS A 15 5.41 -5.19 8.69
CA HIS A 15 6.46 -4.28 8.27
C HIS A 15 5.87 -2.88 8.29
N PHE A 16 6.61 -1.97 8.88
CA PHE A 16 6.18 -0.59 9.01
C PHE A 16 6.69 0.21 7.82
N ILE A 17 5.77 0.73 7.03
CA ILE A 17 6.12 1.59 5.92
C ILE A 17 6.05 3.03 6.40
N ASN A 18 7.14 3.77 6.19
CA ASN A 18 7.22 5.15 6.63
C ASN A 18 7.95 5.92 5.54
N THR A 19 7.20 6.61 4.71
CA THR A 19 7.78 7.32 3.58
C THR A 19 7.01 8.60 3.31
N LYS A 20 7.66 9.55 2.64
CA LYS A 20 6.98 10.79 2.25
C LYS A 20 6.53 10.66 0.81
N ILE A 21 5.29 11.04 0.57
CA ILE A 21 4.76 11.10 -0.78
C ILE A 21 4.18 12.49 -1.01
N ASN A 22 3.93 12.83 -2.25
CA ASN A 22 3.37 14.13 -2.60
C ASN A 22 2.15 14.43 -1.73
N SER A 23 2.11 15.64 -1.14
CA SER A 23 1.07 16.00 -0.18
C SER A 23 -0.32 15.99 -0.77
N GLU A 24 -0.48 16.45 -2.00
CA GLU A 24 -1.79 16.47 -2.64
C GLU A 24 -2.27 15.05 -2.91
N VAL A 25 -1.37 14.19 -3.39
CA VAL A 25 -1.70 12.78 -3.63
C VAL A 25 -2.12 12.11 -2.34
N TYR A 26 -1.38 12.35 -1.26
CA TYR A 26 -1.69 11.76 0.04
C TYR A 26 -3.06 12.19 0.52
N LYS A 27 -3.37 13.48 0.38
CA LYS A 27 -4.66 14.01 0.80
C LYS A 27 -5.81 13.36 0.03
N GLN A 28 -5.68 13.26 -1.28
CA GLN A 28 -6.72 12.65 -2.11
C GLN A 28 -6.90 11.17 -1.76
N PHE A 29 -5.79 10.49 -1.50
CA PHE A 29 -5.82 9.10 -1.08
C PHE A 29 -6.56 8.93 0.25
N GLN A 30 -6.26 9.77 1.23
CA GLN A 30 -6.93 9.73 2.52
C GLN A 30 -8.44 9.96 2.37
N ILE A 31 -8.80 10.95 1.58
CA ILE A 31 -10.22 11.26 1.36
C ILE A 31 -10.93 10.06 0.76
N ARG A 32 -10.30 9.44 -0.22
CA ARG A 32 -10.90 8.29 -0.89
C ARG A 32 -11.09 7.12 0.06
N CYS A 33 -10.10 6.85 0.90
CA CYS A 33 -10.22 5.78 1.88
C CYS A 33 -11.36 6.06 2.85
N LYS A 34 -11.51 7.30 3.29
CA LYS A 34 -12.61 7.66 4.18
C LYS A 34 -13.96 7.51 3.50
N GLN A 35 -14.06 7.92 2.24
CA GLN A 35 -15.30 7.79 1.49
C GLN A 35 -15.74 6.34 1.37
N GLN A 36 -14.77 5.45 1.27
CA GLN A 36 -15.06 4.03 1.15
C GLN A 36 -15.10 3.33 2.50
N ASN A 37 -14.77 4.05 3.56
CA ASN A 37 -14.79 3.51 4.91
C ASN A 37 -13.85 2.31 5.05
N ILE A 38 -12.66 2.42 4.47
CA ILE A 38 -11.65 1.36 4.53
C ILE A 38 -10.37 1.97 5.08
N PRO A 39 -9.74 1.36 6.10
CA PRO A 39 -8.47 1.86 6.62
C PRO A 39 -7.37 1.86 5.56
N MET A 40 -6.49 2.86 5.63
CA MET A 40 -5.41 2.97 4.65
C MET A 40 -4.51 1.74 4.60
N ASN A 41 -4.21 1.16 5.76
CA ASN A 41 -3.34 0.00 5.79
C ASN A 41 -3.95 -1.19 5.05
N VAL A 42 -5.27 -1.32 5.12
CA VAL A 42 -5.97 -2.40 4.40
C VAL A 42 -5.87 -2.17 2.89
N VAL A 43 -6.06 -0.92 2.46
CA VAL A 43 -5.96 -0.59 1.04
C VAL A 43 -4.55 -0.82 0.53
N ILE A 44 -3.55 -0.38 1.27
CA ILE A 44 -2.16 -0.51 0.84
C ILE A 44 -1.74 -1.98 0.82
N GLU A 45 -2.15 -2.75 1.81
CA GLU A 45 -1.80 -4.17 1.82
C GLU A 45 -2.47 -4.91 0.66
N ALA A 46 -3.72 -4.60 0.36
CA ALA A 46 -4.42 -5.20 -0.77
C ALA A 46 -3.71 -4.85 -2.08
N PHE A 47 -3.31 -3.60 -2.23
CA PHE A 47 -2.56 -3.19 -3.41
C PHE A 47 -1.24 -3.95 -3.51
N ALA A 48 -0.48 -3.98 -2.42
CA ALA A 48 0.82 -4.63 -2.43
C ALA A 48 0.70 -6.11 -2.81
N ARG A 49 -0.32 -6.76 -2.28
CA ARG A 49 -0.57 -8.17 -2.58
C ARG A 49 -0.90 -8.38 -4.06
N GLN A 50 -1.75 -7.53 -4.61
CA GLN A 50 -2.15 -7.65 -6.01
C GLN A 50 -1.03 -7.27 -6.95
N TYR A 51 -0.25 -6.25 -6.59
CA TYR A 51 0.88 -5.84 -7.40
C TYR A 51 1.94 -6.94 -7.46
N ALA A 52 2.22 -7.54 -6.31
CA ALA A 52 3.21 -8.62 -6.24
C ALA A 52 2.78 -9.85 -7.03
N SER A 53 1.49 -10.10 -7.14
CA SER A 53 0.98 -11.25 -7.88
C SER A 53 0.72 -10.95 -9.35
N GLY A 54 0.99 -9.73 -9.79
CA GLY A 54 0.79 -9.35 -11.18
C GLY A 54 -0.64 -9.02 -11.54
N ARG A 55 -1.51 -8.91 -10.55
CA ARG A 55 -2.92 -8.61 -10.80
C ARG A 55 -3.24 -7.11 -10.79
N TYR A 56 -2.28 -6.30 -10.43
CA TYR A 56 -2.43 -4.85 -10.43
C TYR A 56 -1.25 -4.29 -11.20
N GLU A 57 -1.51 -3.60 -12.29
CA GLU A 57 -0.44 -3.04 -13.09
C GLU A 57 -0.50 -1.53 -13.08
N LEU A 58 0.66 -0.92 -12.96
CA LEU A 58 0.82 0.52 -13.10
C LEU A 58 1.66 0.77 -14.33
N GLU A 59 1.34 1.82 -15.08
CA GLU A 59 2.14 2.17 -16.22
C GLU A 59 3.46 2.78 -15.75
N GLU A 60 4.54 2.43 -16.44
CA GLU A 60 5.85 2.92 -16.09
C GLU A 60 5.89 4.44 -16.01
N LYS A 61 5.26 5.10 -16.97
CA LYS A 61 5.25 6.57 -16.99
C LYS A 61 4.62 7.18 -15.74
N ASP A 62 3.64 6.50 -15.17
CA ASP A 62 2.96 6.99 -13.97
C ASP A 62 3.84 6.84 -12.73
N ILE A 63 4.77 5.91 -12.75
CA ILE A 63 5.71 5.73 -11.66
C ILE A 63 6.89 6.69 -11.82
N VAL A 64 7.43 6.76 -13.02
CA VAL A 64 8.63 7.54 -13.32
C VAL A 64 8.42 9.03 -13.04
N LYS A 65 7.23 9.54 -13.28
CA LYS A 65 6.99 10.95 -13.05
C LYS A 65 7.24 11.39 -11.61
N TRP A 66 7.19 10.43 -10.67
CA TRP A 66 7.40 10.76 -9.26
C TRP A 66 8.86 10.74 -8.85
N GLU A 67 9.74 10.24 -9.72
CA GLU A 67 11.16 10.18 -9.40
C GLU A 67 11.79 11.55 -9.22
N ASN A 68 11.26 12.54 -9.95
CA ASN A 68 11.80 13.89 -9.90
C ASN A 68 10.84 14.86 -9.21
N ASP A 69 9.91 14.32 -8.43
CA ASP A 69 8.97 15.17 -7.71
C ASP A 69 9.68 15.87 -6.57
N SER A 70 9.75 17.17 -6.64
CA SER A 70 10.38 17.99 -5.60
C SER A 70 9.36 18.72 -4.77
N SER A 71 8.09 18.41 -4.93
CA SER A 71 7.05 19.08 -4.17
C SER A 71 7.09 18.64 -2.72
N GLU A 72 6.39 19.40 -1.88
CA GLU A 72 6.33 19.08 -0.47
C GLU A 72 5.62 17.76 -0.25
N GLY A 73 6.16 16.96 0.66
CA GLY A 73 5.61 15.64 0.91
C GLY A 73 4.97 15.51 2.27
N SER A 74 4.04 14.59 2.37
CA SER A 74 3.43 14.20 3.64
C SER A 74 3.86 12.79 3.98
N VAL A 75 4.00 12.51 5.26
CA VAL A 75 4.45 11.20 5.71
C VAL A 75 3.31 10.20 5.63
N LEU A 76 3.52 9.16 4.85
CA LEU A 76 2.63 8.01 4.81
C LEU A 76 3.22 6.99 5.77
N SER A 77 2.47 6.66 6.80
CA SER A 77 2.94 5.76 7.84
C SER A 77 1.89 4.67 8.05
N THR A 78 2.26 3.44 7.80
CA THR A 78 1.32 2.34 7.89
C THR A 78 2.06 1.03 8.10
N ALA A 79 1.37 0.03 8.64
CA ALA A 79 1.94 -1.30 8.84
C ALA A 79 1.13 -2.31 8.05
N ILE A 80 1.82 -3.15 7.31
CA ILE A 80 1.18 -4.22 6.55
C ILE A 80 1.87 -5.54 6.85
N ASN A 81 1.26 -6.62 6.42
CA ASN A 81 1.83 -7.95 6.60
C ASN A 81 3.24 -8.00 6.02
N LYS A 82 4.18 -8.52 6.80
CA LYS A 82 5.59 -8.53 6.41
C LYS A 82 5.85 -9.34 5.14
N ASP A 83 5.23 -10.51 5.03
CA ASP A 83 5.44 -11.37 3.85
C ASP A 83 4.92 -10.70 2.59
N VAL A 84 3.79 -10.01 2.72
CA VAL A 84 3.23 -9.25 1.59
C VAL A 84 4.20 -8.15 1.19
N TYR A 85 4.75 -7.44 2.18
CA TYR A 85 5.68 -6.36 1.88
C TYR A 85 6.95 -6.88 1.19
N VAL A 86 7.49 -8.00 1.68
CA VAL A 86 8.71 -8.56 1.11
C VAL A 86 8.50 -8.90 -0.37
N LYS A 87 7.41 -9.57 -0.67
CA LYS A 87 7.12 -9.95 -2.05
C LYS A 87 6.87 -8.73 -2.93
N PHE A 88 6.17 -7.75 -2.40
CA PHE A 88 5.93 -6.50 -3.11
C PHE A 88 7.25 -5.81 -3.43
N LYS A 89 8.12 -5.68 -2.44
CA LYS A 89 9.40 -5.02 -2.63
C LYS A 89 10.26 -5.75 -3.66
N GLU A 90 10.25 -7.09 -3.63
CA GLU A 90 11.01 -7.85 -4.60
C GLU A 90 10.60 -7.53 -6.03
N VAL A 91 9.30 -7.45 -6.28
CA VAL A 91 8.80 -7.12 -7.61
C VAL A 91 9.18 -5.69 -8.00
N VAL A 92 9.04 -4.75 -7.07
CA VAL A 92 9.39 -3.36 -7.33
C VAL A 92 10.86 -3.22 -7.69
N VAL A 93 11.73 -3.90 -6.94
CA VAL A 93 13.17 -3.86 -7.18
C VAL A 93 13.51 -4.51 -8.52
N GLU A 94 12.87 -5.62 -8.85
CA GLU A 94 13.09 -6.26 -10.14
C GLU A 94 12.72 -5.35 -11.31
N GLN A 95 11.73 -4.50 -11.11
CA GLN A 95 11.31 -3.55 -12.13
C GLN A 95 12.18 -2.30 -12.14
N GLU A 96 13.17 -2.23 -11.24
CA GLU A 96 14.08 -1.11 -11.13
C GLU A 96 13.38 0.18 -10.69
N PHE A 97 12.35 0.03 -9.85
CA PHE A 97 11.65 1.16 -9.25
C PHE A 97 11.96 1.23 -7.76
N TYR A 98 11.47 2.29 -7.13
CA TYR A 98 11.52 2.44 -5.69
C TYR A 98 10.11 2.32 -5.13
N VAL A 99 10.02 1.70 -3.95
CA VAL A 99 8.73 1.51 -3.28
C VAL A 99 7.99 2.84 -3.14
N LYS A 100 8.70 3.90 -2.78
CA LYS A 100 8.10 5.22 -2.62
C LYS A 100 7.35 5.68 -3.88
N HIS A 101 7.97 5.51 -5.03
CA HIS A 101 7.37 5.97 -6.28
C HIS A 101 6.20 5.11 -6.70
N VAL A 102 6.29 3.81 -6.47
CA VAL A 102 5.20 2.90 -6.78
C VAL A 102 3.99 3.19 -5.89
N LEU A 103 4.24 3.41 -4.59
CA LEU A 103 3.15 3.75 -3.67
C LEU A 103 2.51 5.08 -4.02
N THR A 104 3.30 6.06 -4.46
CA THR A 104 2.76 7.35 -4.86
C THR A 104 1.86 7.20 -6.08
N ALA A 105 2.32 6.43 -7.07
CA ALA A 105 1.53 6.20 -8.28
C ALA A 105 0.22 5.48 -7.95
N PHE A 106 0.28 4.49 -7.07
CA PHE A 106 -0.93 3.80 -6.65
C PHE A 106 -1.89 4.75 -5.92
N ALA A 107 -1.36 5.52 -4.98
CA ALA A 107 -2.19 6.45 -4.20
C ALA A 107 -2.89 7.44 -5.12
N GLU A 108 -2.20 7.91 -6.16
CA GLU A 108 -2.79 8.80 -7.12
C GLU A 108 -3.93 8.15 -7.88
N ASP A 109 -3.70 6.94 -8.37
CA ASP A 109 -4.75 6.21 -9.11
C ASP A 109 -5.97 5.95 -8.25
N TYR A 110 -5.73 5.52 -7.02
CA TYR A 110 -6.82 5.22 -6.11
C TYR A 110 -7.61 6.48 -5.75
N GLY A 111 -6.88 7.56 -5.49
CA GLY A 111 -7.51 8.84 -5.15
C GLY A 111 -8.34 9.42 -6.27
N LYS A 112 -7.95 9.16 -7.51
CA LYS A 112 -8.68 9.65 -8.68
C LYS A 112 -9.76 8.70 -9.14
N ARG A 113 -9.90 7.57 -8.46
CA ARG A 113 -10.88 6.54 -8.81
C ARG A 113 -10.66 5.92 -10.18
N LYS A 114 -9.45 5.94 -10.65
CA LYS A 114 -9.14 5.30 -11.91
C LYS A 114 -9.31 3.79 -11.82
N LEU A 115 -9.03 3.26 -10.63
CA LEU A 115 -9.07 1.82 -10.41
C LEU A 115 -9.87 1.53 -9.17
N VAL A 116 -10.53 0.39 -9.18
CA VAL A 116 -11.24 -0.12 -8.02
C VAL A 116 -10.54 -1.40 -7.63
N LEU A 117 -10.08 -1.47 -6.39
CA LEU A 117 -9.48 -2.69 -5.90
C LEU A 117 -10.59 -3.68 -5.60
N GLU A 118 -10.43 -4.88 -6.13
CA GLU A 118 -11.44 -5.90 -5.91
C GLU A 118 -11.05 -6.84 -4.79
N PHE A 119 -10.28 -6.31 -3.85
CA PHE A 119 -9.81 -7.14 -2.75
C PHE A 119 -10.92 -7.72 -1.91
N ILE A 120 -12.09 -7.10 -1.93
CA ILE A 120 -13.23 -7.63 -1.20
C ILE A 120 -13.72 -8.91 -1.86
N GLU A 121 -13.67 -8.95 -3.18
CA GLU A 121 -14.09 -10.15 -3.89
C GLU A 121 -13.12 -11.29 -3.75
N ASP A 122 -11.87 -10.97 -3.47
CA ASP A 122 -10.86 -11.99 -3.30
C ASP A 122 -11.08 -12.84 -2.07
N ASP A 123 -11.94 -12.40 -1.18
CA ASP A 123 -12.21 -13.12 0.05
C ASP A 123 -13.25 -14.21 -0.12
N MET A 124 -13.79 -14.35 -1.27
CA MET A 124 -14.83 -15.33 -1.51
C MET A 124 -14.31 -16.68 -1.94
#